data_a282c08e6c53c335dfc430ea2c779afc
#
_entry.id   a282c08e6c53c335dfc430ea2c779afc
#
_cell.length_a   1.000
_cell.length_b   1.000
_cell.length_c   1.000
_cell.angle_alpha   90.00
_cell.angle_beta   90.00
_cell.angle_gamma   90.00
#
_symmetry.space_group_name_H-M   'P 1'
#
loop_
_entity.id
_entity.type
_entity.pdbx_description
1 polymer ?
#
loop_
_entity_poly.entity_id
_entity_poly.type
_entity_poly.pdbx_seq_one_letter_code
_entity_poly.pdbx_strand_id
1 'polypeptide(L)'
;VGYEIDFLPVGDESSGGDAIALRYGNLYGPRSEQTVIVIDGGYRAAGEALVEHIREHYDTGIVDLAVSTHPDQDHISGLRVVLEELTVKKLLMHKPWSHSTGMARAKMVLALNARALRTELRDSLQGATDLEEVAKAQGVPIEEPFLDWTSDDGVLRVLGPTEDYYRELLAEIVEPAAELASKASWEELVHKLLAGTVYEDLDVETLKENGETSAKNNTSAICLLEIEGRKLLFTGDAGIPALSQALDVLEADGFQPGELRFVQVPHHGSRRNVSPSLLNRLLGPKGQTTVIGTAFASVPKKNPENKHPAKKTTNAFRRRGYPVHLTQGVTRCHCHDAPDRDGYITSTPEPLHTSVEDNGGS
;
A
#
# COMPACT_ATOMS: atom_id res chain seq x y z
N VAL A 1 -7.45 -0.66 -24.35
CA VAL A 1 -7.99 -0.90 -23.01
C VAL A 1 -7.53 0.21 -22.08
N GLY A 2 -8.49 1.00 -21.59
CA GLY A 2 -8.20 2.09 -20.67
C GLY A 2 -8.10 1.63 -19.21
N TYR A 3 -7.59 2.50 -18.34
CA TYR A 3 -7.65 2.33 -16.90
C TYR A 3 -7.70 3.68 -16.17
N GLU A 4 -8.24 3.65 -14.97
CA GLU A 4 -8.22 4.72 -13.99
C GLU A 4 -7.86 4.13 -12.63
N ILE A 5 -6.96 4.82 -11.90
CA ILE A 5 -6.52 4.48 -10.55
C ILE A 5 -6.77 5.69 -9.69
N ASP A 6 -7.66 5.58 -8.73
CA ASP A 6 -8.06 6.66 -7.84
C ASP A 6 -7.59 6.35 -6.42
N PHE A 7 -6.69 7.18 -5.91
CA PHE A 7 -6.27 7.19 -4.51
C PHE A 7 -7.12 8.19 -3.76
N LEU A 8 -7.99 7.72 -2.88
CA LEU A 8 -8.81 8.57 -2.05
C LEU A 8 -8.05 9.05 -0.82
N PRO A 9 -8.37 10.24 -0.30
CA PRO A 9 -7.72 10.74 0.91
C PRO A 9 -8.11 9.92 2.13
N VAL A 10 -7.14 9.53 2.94
CA VAL A 10 -7.34 8.81 4.19
C VAL A 10 -6.73 9.59 5.33
N GLY A 11 -7.53 9.82 6.39
CA GLY A 11 -7.10 10.49 7.60
C GLY A 11 -7.05 12.01 7.52
N ASP A 12 -7.43 12.66 8.64
CA ASP A 12 -7.48 14.13 8.73
C ASP A 12 -6.22 14.73 9.35
N GLU A 13 -5.57 14.03 10.28
CA GLU A 13 -4.47 14.62 11.06
C GLU A 13 -3.14 13.84 10.91
N SER A 14 -2.83 12.92 11.80
CA SER A 14 -1.51 12.28 11.86
C SER A 14 -1.46 10.85 11.32
N SER A 15 -2.62 10.26 11.07
CA SER A 15 -2.75 8.88 10.61
C SER A 15 -3.18 8.87 9.15
N GLY A 16 -2.35 8.35 8.27
CA GLY A 16 -2.66 8.04 6.89
C GLY A 16 -3.31 6.68 6.76
N GLY A 17 -3.37 6.17 5.54
CA GLY A 17 -3.88 4.85 5.18
C GLY A 17 -4.08 4.78 3.67
N ASP A 18 -4.45 3.62 3.15
CA ASP A 18 -4.72 3.46 1.72
C ASP A 18 -6.18 3.13 1.45
N ALA A 19 -6.76 3.86 0.50
CA ALA A 19 -8.10 3.63 -0.03
C ALA A 19 -8.04 3.85 -1.54
N ILE A 20 -8.01 2.75 -2.30
CA ILE A 20 -7.73 2.79 -3.73
C ILE A 20 -8.87 2.12 -4.48
N ALA A 21 -9.53 2.88 -5.37
CA ALA A 21 -10.42 2.34 -6.38
C ALA A 21 -9.71 2.34 -7.72
N LEU A 22 -9.90 1.30 -8.50
CA LEU A 22 -9.41 1.28 -9.86
C LEU A 22 -10.41 0.56 -10.77
N ARG A 23 -10.44 0.96 -12.03
CA ARG A 23 -11.15 0.24 -13.09
C ARG A 23 -10.31 0.17 -14.36
N TYR A 24 -10.53 -0.87 -15.13
CA TYR A 24 -9.94 -1.04 -16.45
C TYR A 24 -10.88 -1.76 -17.40
N GLY A 25 -10.60 -1.66 -18.68
CA GLY A 25 -11.42 -2.24 -19.74
C GLY A 25 -11.75 -1.22 -20.83
N ASN A 26 -12.88 -1.40 -21.51
CA ASN A 26 -13.43 -0.37 -22.39
C ASN A 26 -14.18 0.67 -21.54
N LEU A 27 -13.48 1.72 -21.13
CA LEU A 27 -14.06 2.74 -20.24
C LEU A 27 -15.08 3.65 -20.89
N TYR A 28 -15.21 3.58 -22.23
CA TYR A 28 -16.25 4.27 -23.02
C TYR A 28 -17.44 3.34 -23.32
N GLY A 29 -17.33 2.08 -22.95
CA GLY A 29 -18.34 1.04 -23.16
C GLY A 29 -19.22 0.77 -21.93
N PRO A 30 -20.09 -0.24 -22.02
CA PRO A 30 -20.95 -0.62 -20.90
C PRO A 30 -20.14 -1.23 -19.74
N ARG A 31 -20.74 -1.22 -18.54
CA ARG A 31 -20.13 -1.78 -17.30
C ARG A 31 -19.64 -3.24 -17.48
N SER A 32 -20.29 -4.02 -18.32
CA SER A 32 -19.91 -5.42 -18.59
C SER A 32 -18.56 -5.59 -19.29
N GLU A 33 -18.02 -4.52 -19.84
CA GLU A 33 -16.68 -4.48 -20.48
C GLU A 33 -15.60 -3.90 -19.57
N GLN A 34 -15.94 -3.68 -18.29
CA GLN A 34 -15.05 -3.07 -17.32
C GLN A 34 -14.88 -3.99 -16.10
N THR A 35 -13.70 -3.99 -15.51
CA THR A 35 -13.39 -4.62 -14.24
C THR A 35 -13.12 -3.52 -13.21
N VAL A 36 -13.74 -3.64 -12.03
CA VAL A 36 -13.56 -2.70 -10.90
C VAL A 36 -12.89 -3.44 -9.75
N ILE A 37 -11.79 -2.88 -9.27
CA ILE A 37 -11.04 -3.41 -8.14
C ILE A 37 -10.95 -2.34 -7.05
N VAL A 38 -11.00 -2.78 -5.79
CA VAL A 38 -10.67 -1.96 -4.62
C VAL A 38 -9.43 -2.59 -3.95
N ILE A 39 -8.41 -1.79 -3.70
CA ILE A 39 -7.22 -2.20 -2.94
C ILE A 39 -7.17 -1.35 -1.67
N ASP A 40 -7.33 -1.99 -0.53
CA ASP A 40 -7.51 -1.38 0.78
C ASP A 40 -8.67 -0.38 0.84
N GLY A 41 -9.12 -0.06 2.02
CA GLY A 41 -10.30 0.78 2.23
C GLY A 41 -10.07 1.96 3.16
N GLY A 42 -8.88 2.10 3.70
CA GLY A 42 -8.60 3.11 4.70
C GLY A 42 -9.39 2.89 6.00
N TYR A 43 -9.60 3.96 6.74
CA TYR A 43 -10.55 3.99 7.85
C TYR A 43 -11.99 3.96 7.32
N ARG A 44 -12.96 3.75 8.22
CA ARG A 44 -14.39 3.68 7.89
C ARG A 44 -14.87 4.82 6.99
N ALA A 45 -14.52 6.07 7.30
CA ALA A 45 -14.91 7.23 6.49
C ALA A 45 -14.35 7.21 5.06
N ALA A 46 -13.14 6.65 4.87
CA ALA A 46 -12.57 6.45 3.55
C ALA A 46 -13.29 5.34 2.78
N GLY A 47 -13.75 4.29 3.48
CA GLY A 47 -14.62 3.27 2.91
C GLY A 47 -15.96 3.82 2.43
N GLU A 48 -16.58 4.71 3.20
CA GLU A 48 -17.81 5.43 2.80
C GLU A 48 -17.55 6.29 1.54
N ALA A 49 -16.43 7.00 1.50
CA ALA A 49 -16.00 7.77 0.33
C ALA A 49 -15.71 6.88 -0.90
N LEU A 50 -15.11 5.69 -0.71
CA LEU A 50 -14.91 4.72 -1.79
C LEU A 50 -16.25 4.27 -2.41
N VAL A 51 -17.24 3.98 -1.58
CA VAL A 51 -18.58 3.58 -2.04
C VAL A 51 -19.22 4.69 -2.88
N GLU A 52 -19.17 5.93 -2.39
CA GLU A 52 -19.69 7.09 -3.12
C GLU A 52 -18.92 7.28 -4.44
N HIS A 53 -17.58 7.23 -4.39
CA HIS A 53 -16.72 7.38 -5.56
C HIS A 53 -17.01 6.35 -6.65
N ILE A 54 -17.15 5.07 -6.28
CA ILE A 54 -17.45 4.00 -7.24
C ILE A 54 -18.85 4.18 -7.86
N ARG A 55 -19.84 4.58 -7.05
CA ARG A 55 -21.19 4.88 -7.55
C ARG A 55 -21.20 6.09 -8.49
N GLU A 56 -20.51 7.16 -8.14
CA GLU A 56 -20.51 8.43 -8.89
C GLU A 56 -19.66 8.37 -10.16
N HIS A 57 -18.42 7.89 -10.05
CA HIS A 57 -17.44 7.97 -11.15
C HIS A 57 -17.36 6.70 -11.99
N TYR A 58 -17.68 5.53 -11.42
CA TYR A 58 -17.65 4.27 -12.16
C TYR A 58 -19.06 3.79 -12.56
N ASP A 59 -20.10 4.55 -12.16
CA ASP A 59 -21.53 4.27 -12.45
C ASP A 59 -21.92 2.81 -12.17
N THR A 60 -21.50 2.30 -10.99
CA THR A 60 -21.75 0.91 -10.61
C THR A 60 -21.86 0.71 -9.10
N GLY A 61 -22.58 -0.31 -8.68
CA GLY A 61 -22.55 -0.84 -7.32
C GLY A 61 -21.82 -2.20 -7.23
N ILE A 62 -21.04 -2.58 -8.26
CA ILE A 62 -20.37 -3.88 -8.33
C ILE A 62 -18.85 -3.68 -8.30
N VAL A 63 -18.19 -4.37 -7.39
CA VAL A 63 -16.74 -4.52 -7.30
C VAL A 63 -16.39 -5.96 -7.67
N ASP A 64 -15.58 -6.14 -8.70
CA ASP A 64 -15.21 -7.48 -9.17
C ASP A 64 -14.22 -8.14 -8.21
N LEU A 65 -13.33 -7.36 -7.60
CA LEU A 65 -12.33 -7.82 -6.67
C LEU A 65 -12.03 -6.76 -5.60
N ALA A 66 -12.09 -7.15 -4.33
CA ALA A 66 -11.54 -6.37 -3.22
C ALA A 66 -10.24 -7.03 -2.72
N VAL A 67 -9.22 -6.26 -2.44
CA VAL A 67 -7.92 -6.73 -1.94
C VAL A 67 -7.62 -6.03 -0.62
N SER A 68 -7.41 -6.80 0.44
CA SER A 68 -6.81 -6.33 1.69
C SER A 68 -5.33 -6.67 1.66
N THR A 69 -4.46 -5.67 1.60
CA THR A 69 -3.02 -5.89 1.53
C THR A 69 -2.49 -6.47 2.83
N HIS A 70 -2.87 -5.89 3.96
CA HIS A 70 -2.50 -6.33 5.31
C HIS A 70 -3.53 -5.84 6.35
N PRO A 71 -3.52 -6.36 7.59
CA PRO A 71 -4.64 -6.18 8.51
C PRO A 71 -4.59 -4.89 9.35
N ASP A 72 -3.91 -3.83 8.93
CA ASP A 72 -3.89 -2.58 9.67
C ASP A 72 -5.20 -1.80 9.50
N GLN A 73 -5.62 -1.13 10.57
CA GLN A 73 -6.93 -0.48 10.63
C GLN A 73 -7.11 0.62 9.58
N ASP A 74 -6.04 1.30 9.22
CA ASP A 74 -5.98 2.32 8.20
C ASP A 74 -5.92 1.78 6.76
N HIS A 75 -6.03 0.47 6.60
CA HIS A 75 -6.15 -0.24 5.34
C HIS A 75 -7.44 -1.07 5.26
N ILE A 76 -7.76 -1.81 6.35
CA ILE A 76 -8.82 -2.82 6.32
C ILE A 76 -10.21 -2.31 6.74
N SER A 77 -10.29 -1.27 7.59
CA SER A 77 -11.56 -0.87 8.23
C SER A 77 -12.61 -0.42 7.22
N GLY A 78 -12.21 0.29 6.19
CA GLY A 78 -13.11 0.78 5.14
C GLY A 78 -13.53 -0.30 4.14
N LEU A 79 -12.75 -1.38 3.97
CA LEU A 79 -13.16 -2.51 3.13
C LEU A 79 -14.43 -3.20 3.66
N ARG A 80 -14.63 -3.17 4.98
CA ARG A 80 -15.88 -3.63 5.58
C ARG A 80 -17.07 -2.85 5.03
N VAL A 81 -16.98 -1.52 4.93
CA VAL A 81 -18.04 -0.67 4.37
C VAL A 81 -18.27 -1.00 2.90
N VAL A 82 -17.20 -1.20 2.13
CA VAL A 82 -17.29 -1.62 0.72
C VAL A 82 -18.05 -2.94 0.59
N LEU A 83 -17.77 -3.93 1.45
CA LEU A 83 -18.51 -5.20 1.46
C LEU A 83 -19.97 -5.04 1.87
N GLU A 84 -20.26 -4.17 2.86
CA GLU A 84 -21.62 -3.94 3.36
C GLU A 84 -22.50 -3.19 2.36
N GLU A 85 -21.93 -2.28 1.57
CA GLU A 85 -22.66 -1.31 0.74
C GLU A 85 -22.65 -1.63 -0.76
N LEU A 86 -21.69 -2.42 -1.24
CA LEU A 86 -21.54 -2.79 -2.65
C LEU A 86 -21.59 -4.31 -2.83
N THR A 87 -21.86 -4.73 -4.06
CA THR A 87 -21.79 -6.14 -4.43
C THR A 87 -20.34 -6.51 -4.78
N VAL A 88 -19.64 -7.13 -3.86
CA VAL A 88 -18.26 -7.59 -4.08
C VAL A 88 -18.29 -9.05 -4.54
N LYS A 89 -17.65 -9.36 -5.67
CA LYS A 89 -17.65 -10.73 -6.23
C LYS A 89 -16.59 -11.63 -5.60
N LYS A 90 -15.44 -11.09 -5.20
CA LYS A 90 -14.33 -11.84 -4.59
C LYS A 90 -13.56 -10.93 -3.65
N LEU A 91 -13.09 -11.47 -2.52
CA LEU A 91 -12.18 -10.81 -1.58
C LEU A 91 -10.86 -11.55 -1.52
N LEU A 92 -9.75 -10.84 -1.71
CA LEU A 92 -8.42 -11.32 -1.34
C LEU A 92 -8.06 -10.79 0.04
N MET A 93 -7.79 -11.66 0.98
CA MET A 93 -7.28 -11.30 2.29
C MET A 93 -6.50 -12.44 2.93
N HIS A 94 -5.43 -12.14 3.61
CA HIS A 94 -4.72 -13.12 4.42
C HIS A 94 -5.54 -13.52 5.65
N LYS A 95 -5.47 -14.81 6.00
CA LYS A 95 -6.08 -15.40 7.22
C LYS A 95 -4.98 -15.91 8.14
N PRO A 96 -4.35 -15.06 8.97
CA PRO A 96 -3.17 -15.44 9.76
C PRO A 96 -3.40 -16.65 10.67
N TRP A 97 -4.63 -16.85 11.15
CA TRP A 97 -4.99 -18.02 11.96
C TRP A 97 -4.97 -19.36 11.21
N SER A 98 -4.97 -19.35 9.89
CA SER A 98 -4.85 -20.56 9.06
C SER A 98 -3.41 -21.03 8.90
N HIS A 99 -2.44 -20.13 9.10
CA HIS A 99 -1.02 -20.36 8.82
C HIS A 99 -0.15 -20.45 10.07
N SER A 100 -0.67 -20.10 11.23
CA SER A 100 0.08 -20.08 12.50
C SER A 100 -0.79 -20.54 13.67
N THR A 101 -0.31 -21.55 14.41
CA THR A 101 -0.97 -22.01 15.64
C THR A 101 -1.03 -20.91 16.72
N GLY A 102 0.00 -20.05 16.77
CA GLY A 102 0.03 -18.87 17.63
C GLY A 102 -1.08 -17.88 17.29
N MET A 103 -1.27 -17.57 16.00
CA MET A 103 -2.33 -16.70 15.50
C MET A 103 -3.72 -17.31 15.69
N ALA A 104 -3.88 -18.64 15.48
CA ALA A 104 -5.14 -19.34 15.74
C ALA A 104 -5.52 -19.25 17.25
N ARG A 105 -4.54 -19.42 18.14
CA ARG A 105 -4.73 -19.23 19.58
C ARG A 105 -5.05 -17.77 19.93
N ALA A 106 -4.38 -16.79 19.30
CA ALA A 106 -4.66 -15.37 19.52
C ALA A 106 -6.07 -15.00 19.07
N LYS A 107 -6.56 -15.50 17.93
CA LYS A 107 -7.94 -15.33 17.47
C LYS A 107 -8.95 -15.92 18.48
N MET A 108 -8.66 -17.10 19.02
CA MET A 108 -9.52 -17.71 20.05
C MET A 108 -9.55 -16.88 21.35
N VAL A 109 -8.41 -16.34 21.78
CA VAL A 109 -8.31 -15.43 22.93
C VAL A 109 -9.09 -14.14 22.69
N LEU A 110 -9.04 -13.61 21.47
CA LEU A 110 -9.81 -12.43 21.06
C LEU A 110 -11.32 -12.69 21.19
N ALA A 111 -11.82 -13.82 20.68
CA ALA A 111 -13.23 -14.21 20.77
C ALA A 111 -13.74 -14.37 22.22
N LEU A 112 -12.83 -14.64 23.18
CA LEU A 112 -13.15 -14.72 24.61
C LEU A 112 -13.07 -13.36 25.34
N ASN A 113 -12.97 -12.25 24.61
CA ASN A 113 -12.80 -10.89 25.18
C ASN A 113 -11.61 -10.75 26.15
N ALA A 114 -10.57 -11.54 25.96
CA ALA A 114 -9.43 -11.52 26.86
C ALA A 114 -8.54 -10.30 26.60
N ARG A 115 -8.27 -9.51 27.63
CA ARG A 115 -7.34 -8.37 27.62
C ARG A 115 -5.86 -8.78 27.48
N ALA A 116 -5.60 -10.05 27.25
CA ALA A 116 -4.25 -10.63 27.24
C ALA A 116 -3.45 -10.38 25.97
N LEU A 117 -4.08 -9.92 24.89
CA LEU A 117 -3.39 -9.59 23.63
C LEU A 117 -2.85 -8.16 23.67
N ARG A 118 -1.66 -7.95 23.08
CA ARG A 118 -1.15 -6.61 22.83
C ARG A 118 -2.13 -5.85 21.93
N THR A 119 -2.29 -4.55 22.18
CA THR A 119 -3.28 -3.72 21.48
C THR A 119 -3.16 -3.82 19.96
N GLU A 120 -1.96 -3.66 19.42
CA GLU A 120 -1.72 -3.72 17.96
C GLU A 120 -2.12 -5.08 17.35
N LEU A 121 -1.72 -6.19 17.98
CA LEU A 121 -2.10 -7.52 17.51
C LEU A 121 -3.61 -7.75 17.62
N ARG A 122 -4.20 -7.28 18.69
CA ARG A 122 -5.66 -7.36 18.91
C ARG A 122 -6.41 -6.61 17.80
N ASP A 123 -6.00 -5.36 17.53
CA ASP A 123 -6.71 -4.49 16.59
C ASP A 123 -6.58 -5.02 15.15
N SER A 124 -5.39 -5.53 14.76
CA SER A 124 -5.19 -6.18 13.46
C SER A 124 -6.00 -7.47 13.32
N LEU A 125 -5.99 -8.35 14.34
CA LEU A 125 -6.79 -9.57 14.32
C LEU A 125 -8.29 -9.29 14.34
N GLN A 126 -8.74 -8.26 15.06
CA GLN A 126 -10.15 -7.85 15.07
C GLN A 126 -10.57 -7.38 13.69
N GLY A 127 -9.80 -6.48 13.05
CA GLY A 127 -10.10 -6.00 11.71
C GLY A 127 -10.20 -7.12 10.68
N ALA A 128 -9.22 -8.03 10.67
CA ALA A 128 -9.24 -9.18 9.76
C ALA A 128 -10.40 -10.15 10.05
N THR A 129 -10.74 -10.37 11.33
CA THR A 129 -11.87 -11.23 11.72
C THR A 129 -13.20 -10.61 11.29
N ASP A 130 -13.39 -9.32 11.56
CA ASP A 130 -14.62 -8.61 11.20
C ASP A 130 -14.81 -8.61 9.67
N LEU A 131 -13.75 -8.40 8.90
CA LEU A 131 -13.81 -8.44 7.44
C LEU A 131 -14.18 -9.84 6.92
N GLU A 132 -13.58 -10.90 7.48
CA GLU A 132 -13.92 -12.29 7.15
C GLU A 132 -15.39 -12.59 7.45
N GLU A 133 -15.91 -12.14 8.61
CA GLU A 133 -17.30 -12.36 9.02
C GLU A 133 -18.29 -11.66 8.09
N VAL A 134 -18.03 -10.41 7.72
CA VAL A 134 -18.87 -9.67 6.76
C VAL A 134 -18.85 -10.34 5.40
N ALA A 135 -17.68 -10.71 4.88
CA ALA A 135 -17.58 -11.41 3.61
C ALA A 135 -18.38 -12.72 3.59
N LYS A 136 -18.26 -13.52 4.67
CA LYS A 136 -19.04 -14.76 4.83
C LYS A 136 -20.54 -14.50 4.91
N ALA A 137 -20.97 -13.48 5.63
CA ALA A 137 -22.39 -13.11 5.76
C ALA A 137 -22.99 -12.67 4.42
N GLN A 138 -22.20 -12.04 3.56
CA GLN A 138 -22.59 -11.61 2.21
C GLN A 138 -22.39 -12.72 1.15
N GLY A 139 -21.84 -13.87 1.53
CA GLY A 139 -21.55 -14.96 0.60
C GLY A 139 -20.40 -14.65 -0.38
N VAL A 140 -19.52 -13.71 -0.03
CA VAL A 140 -18.37 -13.33 -0.85
C VAL A 140 -17.25 -14.39 -0.71
N PRO A 141 -16.79 -14.99 -1.81
CA PRO A 141 -15.65 -15.91 -1.79
C PRO A 141 -14.38 -15.21 -1.30
N ILE A 142 -13.63 -15.89 -0.43
CA ILE A 142 -12.37 -15.38 0.11
C ILE A 142 -11.22 -16.26 -0.37
N GLU A 143 -10.24 -15.64 -1.02
CA GLU A 143 -8.96 -16.25 -1.39
C GLU A 143 -7.81 -15.50 -0.71
N GLU A 144 -6.63 -16.12 -0.61
CA GLU A 144 -5.48 -15.49 0.03
C GLU A 144 -4.48 -14.97 -1.02
N PRO A 145 -4.00 -13.71 -0.89
CA PRO A 145 -3.13 -13.08 -1.88
C PRO A 145 -1.67 -13.50 -1.70
N PHE A 146 -1.36 -14.75 -1.97
CA PHE A 146 0.02 -15.24 -2.02
C PHE A 146 0.61 -15.14 -3.42
N LEU A 147 1.95 -15.22 -3.50
CA LEU A 147 2.68 -15.30 -4.77
C LEU A 147 2.00 -16.31 -5.73
N ASP A 148 1.96 -15.95 -7.00
CA ASP A 148 1.34 -16.67 -8.12
C ASP A 148 -0.20 -16.62 -8.18
N TRP A 149 -0.89 -16.00 -7.23
CA TRP A 149 -2.30 -15.70 -7.42
C TRP A 149 -2.49 -14.74 -8.60
N THR A 150 -3.41 -15.07 -9.49
CA THR A 150 -3.69 -14.27 -10.68
C THR A 150 -5.20 -14.16 -10.88
N SER A 151 -5.69 -12.98 -11.29
CA SER A 151 -7.10 -12.79 -11.66
C SER A 151 -7.48 -13.64 -12.87
N ASP A 152 -8.78 -13.94 -13.00
CA ASP A 152 -9.30 -14.82 -14.06
C ASP A 152 -8.99 -14.29 -15.48
N ASP A 153 -8.84 -12.99 -15.63
CA ASP A 153 -8.46 -12.33 -16.90
C ASP A 153 -6.94 -12.15 -17.07
N GLY A 154 -6.16 -12.56 -16.07
CA GLY A 154 -4.70 -12.47 -16.08
C GLY A 154 -4.11 -11.07 -15.91
N VAL A 155 -4.93 -10.04 -15.64
CA VAL A 155 -4.50 -8.63 -15.56
C VAL A 155 -3.84 -8.33 -14.22
N LEU A 156 -4.40 -8.81 -13.11
CA LEU A 156 -3.82 -8.64 -11.79
C LEU A 156 -3.09 -9.91 -11.36
N ARG A 157 -1.85 -9.74 -10.89
CA ARG A 157 -1.01 -10.79 -10.33
C ARG A 157 -0.45 -10.36 -8.97
N VAL A 158 -0.40 -11.30 -8.02
CA VAL A 158 0.26 -11.11 -6.73
C VAL A 158 1.72 -11.54 -6.83
N LEU A 159 2.64 -10.65 -6.48
CA LEU A 159 4.09 -10.86 -6.51
C LEU A 159 4.68 -11.31 -5.17
N GLY A 160 3.88 -11.27 -4.12
CA GLY A 160 4.26 -11.63 -2.76
C GLY A 160 3.21 -11.20 -1.74
N PRO A 161 3.35 -11.70 -0.51
CA PRO A 161 4.37 -12.62 -0.02
C PRO A 161 4.23 -14.05 -0.56
N THR A 162 5.29 -14.87 -0.44
CA THR A 162 5.15 -16.33 -0.49
C THR A 162 4.48 -16.82 0.79
N GLU A 163 3.80 -17.97 0.75
CA GLU A 163 3.17 -18.54 1.95
C GLU A 163 4.20 -18.86 3.04
N ASP A 164 5.40 -19.33 2.67
CA ASP A 164 6.46 -19.64 3.63
C ASP A 164 7.01 -18.38 4.30
N TYR A 165 7.29 -17.33 3.53
CA TYR A 165 7.73 -16.05 4.09
C TYR A 165 6.64 -15.44 5.00
N TYR A 166 5.39 -15.52 4.61
CA TYR A 166 4.27 -15.08 5.44
C TYR A 166 4.23 -15.81 6.79
N ARG A 167 4.45 -17.14 6.82
CA ARG A 167 4.53 -17.92 8.06
C ARG A 167 5.68 -17.47 8.96
N GLU A 168 6.85 -17.17 8.37
CA GLU A 168 7.99 -16.63 9.11
C GLU A 168 7.63 -15.29 9.77
N LEU A 169 7.01 -14.37 9.03
CA LEU A 169 6.55 -13.08 9.54
C LEU A 169 5.50 -13.23 10.67
N LEU A 170 4.58 -14.20 10.54
CA LEU A 170 3.60 -14.48 11.59
C LEU A 170 4.27 -14.95 12.90
N ALA A 171 5.35 -15.72 12.81
CA ALA A 171 6.10 -16.13 14.00
C ALA A 171 6.71 -14.91 14.71
N GLU A 172 7.30 -13.96 13.98
CA GLU A 172 7.82 -12.71 14.54
C GLU A 172 6.74 -11.83 15.17
N ILE A 173 5.53 -11.80 14.60
CA ILE A 173 4.41 -11.02 15.13
C ILE A 173 3.91 -11.60 16.45
N VAL A 174 3.84 -12.93 16.58
CA VAL A 174 3.35 -13.63 17.80
C VAL A 174 4.37 -13.64 18.92
N GLU A 175 5.63 -13.87 18.60
CA GLU A 175 6.74 -13.97 19.55
C GLU A 175 7.74 -12.83 19.36
N PRO A 176 7.40 -11.59 19.71
CA PRO A 176 8.37 -10.52 19.63
C PRO A 176 9.51 -10.78 20.62
N ALA A 177 10.72 -10.61 20.18
CA ALA A 177 11.88 -10.63 21.05
C ALA A 177 11.65 -9.62 22.21
N ALA A 178 11.64 -10.11 23.44
CA ALA A 178 11.36 -9.34 24.65
C ALA A 178 12.36 -8.18 24.90
N GLU A 179 13.42 -8.09 24.12
CA GLU A 179 14.50 -7.09 24.20
C GLU A 179 14.25 -5.79 23.44
N LEU A 180 13.42 -5.78 22.41
CA LEU A 180 13.20 -4.59 21.56
C LEU A 180 12.35 -3.49 22.18
N ALA A 181 11.45 -3.83 23.07
CA ALA A 181 10.48 -2.88 23.63
C ALA A 181 11.10 -1.82 24.56
N SER A 182 12.27 -2.05 25.15
CA SER A 182 12.89 -1.11 26.10
C SER A 182 13.92 -0.17 25.48
N LYS A 183 14.55 -0.53 24.37
CA LYS A 183 15.56 0.30 23.68
C LYS A 183 14.95 1.30 22.69
N ALA A 184 13.94 0.89 21.94
CA ALA A 184 13.37 1.72 20.88
C ALA A 184 12.80 3.06 21.38
N SER A 185 12.25 3.14 22.57
CA SER A 185 11.58 4.36 23.05
C SER A 185 12.58 5.49 23.43
N TRP A 186 13.76 5.17 23.91
CA TRP A 186 14.77 6.18 24.28
C TRP A 186 15.56 6.65 23.06
N GLU A 187 15.87 5.78 22.13
CA GLU A 187 16.55 6.14 20.88
C GLU A 187 15.62 6.99 20.00
N GLU A 188 14.33 6.68 19.88
CA GLU A 188 13.35 7.53 19.17
C GLU A 188 13.22 8.91 19.82
N LEU A 189 13.21 9.01 21.14
CA LEU A 189 13.12 10.29 21.84
C LEU A 189 14.37 11.14 21.64
N VAL A 190 15.56 10.54 21.72
CA VAL A 190 16.84 11.21 21.46
C VAL A 190 16.96 11.63 19.99
N HIS A 191 16.50 10.78 19.05
CA HIS A 191 16.46 11.13 17.63
C HIS A 191 15.50 12.30 17.33
N LYS A 192 14.33 12.36 17.99
CA LYS A 192 13.43 13.51 17.88
C LYS A 192 14.04 14.83 18.39
N LEU A 193 14.90 14.77 19.40
CA LEU A 193 15.56 15.94 20.00
C LEU A 193 16.76 16.42 19.19
N LEU A 194 17.38 15.55 18.39
CA LEU A 194 18.55 15.82 17.56
C LEU A 194 18.23 15.95 16.07
N ALA A 195 16.94 16.02 15.70
CA ALA A 195 16.51 16.07 14.31
C ALA A 195 17.09 17.29 13.60
N GLY A 196 18.13 17.08 12.82
CA GLY A 196 18.73 18.03 11.90
C GLY A 196 18.18 17.88 10.49
N THR A 197 18.74 18.65 9.58
CA THR A 197 18.50 18.50 8.14
C THR A 197 19.84 18.31 7.43
N VAL A 198 19.81 17.50 6.35
CA VAL A 198 20.97 17.32 5.46
C VAL A 198 20.63 17.84 4.07
N TYR A 199 21.66 18.23 3.34
CA TYR A 199 21.51 18.70 1.97
C TYR A 199 21.37 17.53 1.01
N GLU A 200 20.43 17.65 0.06
CA GLU A 200 20.28 16.78 -1.09
C GLU A 200 20.08 17.60 -2.39
N ASP A 201 20.46 17.01 -3.52
CA ASP A 201 20.15 17.50 -4.86
C ASP A 201 19.91 16.31 -5.83
N LEU A 202 19.99 16.52 -7.13
CA LEU A 202 19.80 15.45 -8.12
C LEU A 202 20.87 14.35 -8.02
N ASP A 203 22.08 14.68 -7.62
CA ASP A 203 23.22 13.77 -7.56
C ASP A 203 23.44 13.21 -6.15
N VAL A 204 23.15 14.04 -5.13
CA VAL A 204 23.35 13.71 -3.71
C VAL A 204 22.08 13.10 -3.13
N GLU A 205 22.12 11.80 -2.85
CA GLU A 205 21.04 11.02 -2.23
C GLU A 205 21.50 10.53 -0.86
N THR A 206 20.71 10.79 0.17
CA THR A 206 21.04 10.41 1.58
C THR A 206 20.08 9.36 2.15
N LEU A 207 19.24 8.76 1.32
CA LEU A 207 18.42 7.61 1.69
C LEU A 207 19.32 6.43 2.09
N LYS A 208 18.97 5.70 3.14
CA LYS A 208 19.78 4.58 3.65
C LYS A 208 19.42 3.26 2.98
N GLU A 209 20.39 2.32 2.93
CA GLU A 209 20.19 0.96 2.41
C GLU A 209 19.47 0.04 3.40
N ASN A 210 19.57 0.29 4.69
CA ASN A 210 19.16 -0.60 5.78
C ASN A 210 17.91 -0.10 6.53
N GLY A 211 16.88 0.29 5.81
CA GLY A 211 15.58 0.59 6.42
C GLY A 211 14.97 -0.68 7.05
N GLU A 212 14.49 -0.55 8.29
CA GLU A 212 13.80 -1.64 9.00
C GLU A 212 12.30 -1.37 9.03
N THR A 213 11.51 -2.39 8.66
CA THR A 213 10.06 -2.39 8.66
C THR A 213 9.52 -3.52 9.53
N SER A 214 8.33 -3.33 10.08
CA SER A 214 7.70 -4.37 10.91
C SER A 214 7.39 -5.63 10.11
N ALA A 215 7.41 -6.78 10.77
CA ALA A 215 6.96 -8.03 10.16
C ALA A 215 5.52 -7.90 9.62
N LYS A 216 4.65 -7.17 10.34
CA LYS A 216 3.28 -6.92 9.93
C LYS A 216 3.19 -6.19 8.58
N ASN A 217 3.95 -5.12 8.38
CA ASN A 217 3.98 -4.39 7.11
C ASN A 217 4.53 -5.27 5.97
N ASN A 218 5.51 -6.13 6.27
CA ASN A 218 6.06 -7.07 5.29
C ASN A 218 5.07 -8.20 4.91
N THR A 219 3.91 -8.34 5.61
CA THR A 219 2.83 -9.23 5.15
C THR A 219 1.99 -8.64 4.02
N SER A 220 2.23 -7.40 3.62
CA SER A 220 1.45 -6.73 2.56
C SER A 220 1.47 -7.51 1.26
N ALA A 221 0.28 -7.74 0.70
CA ALA A 221 0.13 -8.26 -0.65
C ALA A 221 0.65 -7.22 -1.65
N ILE A 222 1.65 -7.61 -2.44
CA ILE A 222 2.22 -6.77 -3.50
C ILE A 222 1.55 -7.18 -4.82
N CYS A 223 0.82 -6.25 -5.43
CA CYS A 223 0.02 -6.50 -6.62
C CYS A 223 0.59 -5.78 -7.85
N LEU A 224 0.70 -6.50 -8.96
CA LEU A 224 1.01 -5.95 -10.26
C LEU A 224 -0.21 -6.06 -11.17
N LEU A 225 -0.61 -4.94 -11.77
CA LEU A 225 -1.53 -4.96 -12.91
C LEU A 225 -0.73 -4.74 -14.19
N GLU A 226 -1.00 -5.58 -15.19
CA GLU A 226 -0.44 -5.41 -16.53
C GLU A 226 -1.57 -5.23 -17.55
N ILE A 227 -1.68 -4.02 -18.10
CA ILE A 227 -2.72 -3.62 -19.04
C ILE A 227 -2.05 -3.14 -20.32
N GLU A 228 -2.17 -3.90 -21.41
CA GLU A 228 -1.56 -3.60 -22.70
C GLU A 228 -0.05 -3.26 -22.62
N GLY A 229 0.69 -4.05 -21.83
CA GLY A 229 2.11 -3.88 -21.58
C GLY A 229 2.46 -2.71 -20.63
N ARG A 230 1.49 -2.05 -20.03
CA ARG A 230 1.68 -1.05 -18.99
C ARG A 230 1.65 -1.72 -17.63
N LYS A 231 2.75 -1.65 -16.90
CA LYS A 231 2.91 -2.24 -15.57
C LYS A 231 2.61 -1.21 -14.49
N LEU A 232 1.68 -1.54 -13.59
CA LEU A 232 1.16 -0.69 -12.51
C LEU A 232 1.33 -1.45 -11.19
N LEU A 233 2.19 -0.96 -10.29
CA LEU A 233 2.60 -1.67 -9.07
C LEU A 233 1.93 -1.06 -7.83
N PHE A 234 1.29 -1.92 -7.03
CA PHE A 234 0.72 -1.59 -5.72
C PHE A 234 1.47 -2.37 -4.65
N THR A 235 1.94 -1.65 -3.64
CA THR A 235 2.92 -2.17 -2.67
C THR A 235 2.35 -2.32 -1.26
N GLY A 236 1.20 -1.70 -0.97
CA GLY A 236 0.76 -1.52 0.42
C GLY A 236 1.89 -0.94 1.27
N ASP A 237 2.08 -1.49 2.44
CA ASP A 237 3.11 -1.08 3.39
C ASP A 237 4.38 -1.95 3.37
N ALA A 238 4.57 -2.71 2.29
CA ALA A 238 5.71 -3.60 2.14
C ALA A 238 7.05 -2.89 2.36
N GLY A 239 7.94 -3.55 3.07
CA GLY A 239 9.30 -3.09 3.30
C GLY A 239 10.32 -3.63 2.31
N ILE A 240 11.58 -3.26 2.51
CA ILE A 240 12.70 -3.66 1.64
C ILE A 240 12.75 -5.18 1.43
N PRO A 241 12.60 -6.04 2.46
CA PRO A 241 12.66 -7.50 2.26
C PRO A 241 11.54 -8.03 1.37
N ALA A 242 10.29 -7.63 1.61
CA ALA A 242 9.13 -8.08 0.83
C ALA A 242 9.20 -7.56 -0.62
N LEU A 243 9.54 -6.28 -0.81
CA LEU A 243 9.71 -5.68 -2.14
C LEU A 243 10.88 -6.30 -2.90
N SER A 244 11.96 -6.70 -2.23
CA SER A 244 13.09 -7.38 -2.88
C SER A 244 12.68 -8.75 -3.41
N GLN A 245 11.91 -9.53 -2.64
CA GLN A 245 11.39 -10.83 -3.10
C GLN A 245 10.45 -10.66 -4.30
N ALA A 246 9.54 -9.68 -4.26
CA ALA A 246 8.66 -9.37 -5.38
C ALA A 246 9.45 -8.96 -6.64
N LEU A 247 10.54 -8.22 -6.46
CA LEU A 247 11.45 -7.85 -7.55
C LEU A 247 12.19 -9.05 -8.12
N ASP A 248 12.65 -9.99 -7.28
CA ASP A 248 13.30 -11.22 -7.74
C ASP A 248 12.37 -12.01 -8.67
N VAL A 249 11.07 -12.05 -8.37
CA VAL A 249 10.04 -12.66 -9.24
C VAL A 249 9.92 -11.89 -10.56
N LEU A 250 9.81 -10.56 -10.52
CA LEU A 250 9.68 -9.74 -11.72
C LEU A 250 10.91 -9.87 -12.63
N GLU A 251 12.11 -9.84 -12.06
CA GLU A 251 13.37 -9.97 -12.82
C GLU A 251 13.51 -11.37 -13.46
N ALA A 252 13.05 -12.41 -12.77
CA ALA A 252 12.98 -13.77 -13.34
C ALA A 252 12.05 -13.85 -14.55
N ASP A 253 10.99 -13.03 -14.58
CA ASP A 253 10.06 -12.88 -15.70
C ASP A 253 10.58 -11.90 -16.79
N GLY A 254 11.79 -11.36 -16.64
CA GLY A 254 12.43 -10.48 -17.62
C GLY A 254 12.14 -8.99 -17.44
N PHE A 255 11.56 -8.57 -16.32
CA PHE A 255 11.35 -7.16 -16.00
C PHE A 255 12.66 -6.36 -16.05
N GLN A 256 12.57 -5.16 -16.63
CA GLN A 256 13.68 -4.23 -16.67
C GLN A 256 13.37 -2.97 -15.85
N PRO A 257 14.36 -2.40 -15.13
CA PRO A 257 14.18 -1.15 -14.40
C PRO A 257 13.61 -0.03 -15.29
N GLY A 258 12.58 0.65 -14.79
CA GLY A 258 11.91 1.74 -15.53
C GLY A 258 10.75 1.32 -16.42
N GLU A 259 10.33 0.06 -16.40
CA GLU A 259 9.14 -0.38 -17.15
C GLU A 259 7.82 0.00 -16.49
N LEU A 260 7.82 0.31 -15.19
CA LEU A 260 6.60 0.72 -14.49
C LEU A 260 6.08 2.04 -15.07
N ARG A 261 4.76 2.11 -15.28
CA ARG A 261 4.07 3.35 -15.62
C ARG A 261 3.44 4.01 -14.41
N PHE A 262 3.13 3.21 -13.40
CA PHE A 262 2.63 3.66 -12.12
C PHE A 262 3.23 2.84 -10.99
N VAL A 263 3.49 3.48 -9.85
CA VAL A 263 3.91 2.82 -8.62
C VAL A 263 3.31 3.51 -7.39
N GLN A 264 2.69 2.73 -6.53
CA GLN A 264 2.37 3.16 -5.17
C GLN A 264 3.65 3.30 -4.38
N VAL A 265 3.86 4.44 -3.75
CA VAL A 265 4.99 4.65 -2.81
C VAL A 265 4.67 3.92 -1.52
N PRO A 266 5.46 2.92 -1.11
CA PRO A 266 5.10 2.06 0.02
C PRO A 266 5.03 2.83 1.33
N HIS A 267 4.08 2.41 2.19
CA HIS A 267 3.90 2.89 3.55
C HIS A 267 3.88 4.42 3.63
N HIS A 268 3.02 5.02 2.83
CA HIS A 268 2.76 6.47 2.79
C HIS A 268 4.02 7.32 2.54
N GLY A 269 5.06 6.74 1.95
CA GLY A 269 6.34 7.40 1.71
C GLY A 269 7.33 7.31 2.86
N SER A 270 7.24 6.28 3.69
CA SER A 270 8.21 6.01 4.75
C SER A 270 9.61 5.75 4.16
N ARG A 271 10.62 6.40 4.72
CA ARG A 271 12.03 6.21 4.33
C ARG A 271 12.62 4.86 4.74
N ARG A 272 11.90 4.09 5.56
CA ARG A 272 12.35 2.77 6.03
C ARG A 272 11.94 1.64 5.08
N ASN A 273 10.99 1.91 4.19
CA ASN A 273 10.40 0.91 3.32
C ASN A 273 11.11 0.78 1.97
N VAL A 274 12.02 1.69 1.66
CA VAL A 274 12.77 1.70 0.40
C VAL A 274 14.24 2.00 0.63
N SER A 275 15.09 1.54 -0.30
CA SER A 275 16.53 1.83 -0.31
C SER A 275 16.99 2.24 -1.70
N PRO A 276 18.15 2.92 -1.85
CA PRO A 276 18.70 3.25 -3.15
C PRO A 276 18.87 2.04 -4.07
N SER A 277 19.41 0.92 -3.55
CA SER A 277 19.62 -0.31 -4.31
C SER A 277 18.30 -0.91 -4.80
N LEU A 278 17.29 -1.01 -3.93
CA LEU A 278 15.95 -1.49 -4.29
C LEU A 278 15.32 -0.61 -5.37
N LEU A 279 15.36 0.71 -5.19
CA LEU A 279 14.80 1.64 -6.16
C LEU A 279 15.53 1.64 -7.49
N ASN A 280 16.86 1.40 -7.51
CA ASN A 280 17.60 1.24 -8.76
C ASN A 280 17.15 0.01 -9.55
N ARG A 281 16.87 -1.11 -8.87
CA ARG A 281 16.34 -2.33 -9.49
C ARG A 281 14.90 -2.12 -10.02
N LEU A 282 14.09 -1.38 -9.27
CA LEU A 282 12.68 -1.19 -9.58
C LEU A 282 12.44 -0.09 -10.63
N LEU A 283 13.04 1.08 -10.44
CA LEU A 283 12.74 2.29 -11.18
C LEU A 283 13.85 2.69 -12.15
N GLY A 284 15.05 2.15 -11.97
CA GLY A 284 16.24 2.52 -12.70
C GLY A 284 17.20 3.44 -11.91
N PRO A 285 18.35 3.76 -12.52
CA PRO A 285 19.36 4.57 -11.84
C PRO A 285 18.89 6.00 -11.61
N LYS A 286 19.38 6.62 -10.53
CA LYS A 286 19.17 8.06 -10.27
C LYS A 286 19.78 8.94 -11.37
N GLY A 287 19.39 10.22 -11.41
CA GLY A 287 19.87 11.21 -12.39
C GLY A 287 18.95 11.33 -13.61
N GLN A 288 17.74 10.75 -13.55
CA GLN A 288 16.76 10.92 -14.63
C GLN A 288 16.24 12.35 -14.67
N THR A 289 16.29 12.95 -15.85
CA THR A 289 15.75 14.30 -16.12
C THR A 289 14.39 14.27 -16.80
N THR A 290 13.98 13.09 -17.28
CA THR A 290 12.68 12.86 -17.92
C THR A 290 11.76 12.07 -17.03
N VAL A 291 10.45 12.32 -17.13
CA VAL A 291 9.44 11.51 -16.45
C VAL A 291 9.29 10.17 -17.18
N ILE A 292 9.44 9.09 -16.43
CA ILE A 292 9.31 7.70 -16.90
C ILE A 292 7.94 7.14 -16.53
N GLY A 293 7.52 7.37 -15.28
CA GLY A 293 6.25 6.94 -14.74
C GLY A 293 5.74 7.90 -13.66
N THR A 294 4.67 7.53 -13.00
CA THR A 294 4.01 8.32 -11.94
C THR A 294 4.06 7.54 -10.65
N ALA A 295 4.27 8.22 -9.53
CA ALA A 295 4.18 7.63 -8.21
C ALA A 295 3.14 8.36 -7.35
N PHE A 296 2.30 7.61 -6.63
CA PHE A 296 1.36 8.17 -5.66
C PHE A 296 1.69 7.72 -4.24
N ALA A 297 1.55 8.65 -3.29
CA ALA A 297 1.62 8.35 -1.86
C ALA A 297 0.34 8.84 -1.16
N SER A 298 -0.28 7.94 -0.41
CA SER A 298 -1.40 8.31 0.46
C SER A 298 -0.88 8.98 1.72
N VAL A 299 -1.32 10.20 1.97
CA VAL A 299 -0.92 10.96 3.16
C VAL A 299 -2.13 11.68 3.75
N PRO A 300 -2.17 11.89 5.09
CA PRO A 300 -3.29 12.57 5.73
C PRO A 300 -3.38 14.03 5.29
N LYS A 301 -4.57 14.60 5.41
CA LYS A 301 -4.85 15.99 5.02
C LYS A 301 -3.98 16.99 5.77
N LYS A 302 -3.84 16.81 7.07
CA LYS A 302 -2.90 17.54 7.91
C LYS A 302 -1.79 16.59 8.31
N ASN A 303 -0.55 17.00 8.17
CA ASN A 303 0.62 16.22 8.58
C ASN A 303 1.51 17.07 9.49
N PRO A 304 1.05 17.37 10.72
CA PRO A 304 1.73 18.32 11.61
C PRO A 304 3.14 17.87 12.00
N GLU A 305 3.39 16.56 11.98
CA GLU A 305 4.72 16.01 12.30
C GLU A 305 5.63 15.87 11.08
N ASN A 306 5.15 16.17 9.87
CA ASN A 306 5.85 15.94 8.59
C ASN A 306 6.54 14.56 8.51
N LYS A 307 5.92 13.54 9.09
CA LYS A 307 6.50 12.21 9.24
C LYS A 307 6.47 11.43 7.93
N HIS A 308 5.37 11.56 7.19
CA HIS A 308 5.12 10.91 5.89
C HIS A 308 4.49 11.92 4.92
N PRO A 309 4.93 11.96 3.65
CA PRO A 309 6.08 11.22 3.14
C PRO A 309 7.40 11.82 3.65
N ALA A 310 8.41 10.99 3.83
CA ALA A 310 9.76 11.49 4.03
C ALA A 310 10.28 12.15 2.74
N LYS A 311 10.86 13.34 2.86
CA LYS A 311 11.41 14.08 1.71
C LYS A 311 12.49 13.30 0.98
N LYS A 312 13.29 12.51 1.71
CA LYS A 312 14.28 11.59 1.12
C LYS A 312 13.63 10.57 0.20
N THR A 313 12.47 10.05 0.58
CA THR A 313 11.72 9.08 -0.24
C THR A 313 11.19 9.74 -1.50
N THR A 314 10.50 10.89 -1.39
CA THR A 314 9.98 11.59 -2.58
C THR A 314 11.10 12.03 -3.53
N ASN A 315 12.23 12.51 -2.98
CA ASN A 315 13.43 12.83 -3.74
C ASN A 315 13.99 11.59 -4.48
N ALA A 316 14.07 10.43 -3.81
CA ALA A 316 14.62 9.22 -4.38
C ALA A 316 13.81 8.71 -5.60
N PHE A 317 12.47 8.76 -5.49
CA PHE A 317 11.57 8.46 -6.62
C PHE A 317 11.74 9.47 -7.75
N ARG A 318 11.75 10.77 -7.43
CA ARG A 318 11.90 11.84 -8.42
C ARG A 318 13.21 11.74 -9.20
N ARG A 319 14.33 11.41 -8.53
CA ARG A 319 15.65 11.20 -9.19
C ARG A 319 15.64 10.08 -10.22
N ARG A 320 14.70 9.15 -10.11
CA ARG A 320 14.53 8.00 -10.99
C ARG A 320 13.43 8.20 -12.04
N GLY A 321 12.94 9.44 -12.18
CA GLY A 321 11.93 9.77 -13.18
C GLY A 321 10.51 9.45 -12.79
N TYR A 322 10.24 9.28 -11.49
CA TYR A 322 8.91 9.01 -10.92
C TYR A 322 8.50 10.13 -9.95
N PRO A 323 7.97 11.26 -10.46
CA PRO A 323 7.46 12.31 -9.59
C PRO A 323 6.36 11.79 -8.69
N VAL A 324 6.43 12.13 -7.39
CA VAL A 324 5.48 11.67 -6.38
C VAL A 324 4.35 12.68 -6.23
N HIS A 325 3.11 12.23 -6.31
CA HIS A 325 1.91 12.99 -6.05
C HIS A 325 1.27 12.53 -4.75
N LEU A 326 0.85 13.46 -3.90
CA LEU A 326 0.28 13.19 -2.59
C LEU A 326 -1.24 13.33 -2.62
N THR A 327 -1.96 12.46 -1.92
CA THR A 327 -3.41 12.63 -1.71
C THR A 327 -3.70 13.88 -0.89
N GLN A 328 -3.15 14.01 0.28
CA GLN A 328 -3.21 15.18 1.17
C GLN A 328 -4.60 15.85 1.23
N GLY A 329 -5.62 15.02 1.47
CA GLY A 329 -7.02 15.46 1.58
C GLY A 329 -7.76 15.64 0.26
N VAL A 330 -7.17 15.21 -0.88
CA VAL A 330 -7.81 15.21 -2.21
C VAL A 330 -7.59 13.89 -2.92
N THR A 331 -8.56 13.47 -3.70
CA THR A 331 -8.43 12.28 -4.56
C THR A 331 -7.42 12.55 -5.67
N ARG A 332 -6.55 11.56 -5.94
CA ARG A 332 -5.62 11.57 -7.06
C ARG A 332 -5.98 10.49 -8.06
N CYS A 333 -6.11 10.88 -9.31
CA CYS A 333 -6.38 9.95 -10.41
C CYS A 333 -5.17 9.83 -11.33
N HIS A 334 -4.75 8.59 -11.62
CA HIS A 334 -3.83 8.25 -12.70
C HIS A 334 -4.59 7.44 -13.73
N CYS A 335 -4.69 7.94 -14.95
CA CYS A 335 -5.52 7.33 -15.98
C CYS A 335 -4.82 7.23 -17.33
N HIS A 336 -5.31 6.33 -18.15
CA HIS A 336 -4.92 6.16 -19.55
C HIS A 336 -6.14 5.69 -20.34
N ASP A 337 -6.38 6.32 -21.49
CA ASP A 337 -7.51 6.03 -22.37
C ASP A 337 -8.85 5.95 -21.57
N ALA A 338 -9.13 7.02 -20.84
CA ALA A 338 -10.27 7.15 -19.95
C ALA A 338 -11.06 8.42 -20.25
N PRO A 339 -12.36 8.42 -19.96
CA PRO A 339 -13.20 9.63 -20.08
C PRO A 339 -12.70 10.77 -19.21
N ASP A 340 -12.82 12.00 -19.69
CA ASP A 340 -12.56 13.18 -18.89
C ASP A 340 -13.56 13.24 -17.71
N ARG A 341 -13.10 13.74 -16.57
CA ARG A 341 -13.91 13.95 -15.37
C ARG A 341 -13.97 15.42 -15.03
N ASP A 342 -15.18 15.94 -14.86
CA ASP A 342 -15.40 17.31 -14.42
C ASP A 342 -14.78 17.56 -13.04
N GLY A 343 -14.12 18.71 -12.88
CA GLY A 343 -13.49 19.09 -11.61
C GLY A 343 -12.11 18.49 -11.36
N TYR A 344 -11.63 17.56 -12.19
CA TYR A 344 -10.26 17.04 -12.09
C TYR A 344 -9.28 17.99 -12.77
N ILE A 345 -8.20 18.31 -12.09
CA ILE A 345 -7.14 19.18 -12.59
C ILE A 345 -5.79 18.45 -12.53
N THR A 346 -4.85 18.87 -13.38
CA THR A 346 -3.50 18.34 -13.35
C THR A 346 -2.88 18.52 -11.96
N SER A 347 -2.44 17.42 -11.36
CA SER A 347 -1.80 17.41 -10.06
C SER A 347 -0.34 17.87 -10.15
N THR A 348 0.10 18.68 -9.20
CA THR A 348 1.52 19.06 -9.06
C THR A 348 2.23 18.03 -8.18
N PRO A 349 3.32 17.42 -8.64
CA PRO A 349 4.11 16.48 -7.81
C PRO A 349 4.95 17.22 -6.77
N GLU A 350 5.40 16.48 -5.75
CA GLU A 350 6.37 16.99 -4.78
C GLU A 350 7.63 17.53 -5.48
N PRO A 351 8.15 18.69 -5.05
CA PRO A 351 9.38 19.25 -5.58
C PRO A 351 10.59 18.40 -5.15
N LEU A 352 11.72 18.63 -5.78
CA LEU A 352 12.99 18.15 -5.23
C LEU A 352 13.35 19.00 -3.99
N HIS A 353 13.39 18.39 -2.84
CA HIS A 353 13.72 19.07 -1.58
C HIS A 353 15.25 19.13 -1.40
N THR A 354 15.80 20.33 -1.27
CA THR A 354 17.23 20.53 -1.00
C THR A 354 17.61 20.39 0.48
N SER A 355 16.61 20.40 1.37
CA SER A 355 16.79 20.16 2.81
C SER A 355 15.84 19.04 3.24
N VAL A 356 16.43 17.92 3.63
CA VAL A 356 15.71 16.69 4.00
C VAL A 356 16.06 16.27 5.42
N GLU A 357 15.30 15.34 5.97
CA GLU A 357 15.45 14.83 7.33
C GLU A 357 16.85 14.25 7.55
N ASP A 358 17.54 14.67 8.62
CA ASP A 358 18.75 13.98 9.07
C ASP A 358 18.36 12.68 9.77
N ASN A 359 19.01 11.59 9.39
CA ASN A 359 18.76 10.29 10.01
C ASN A 359 19.47 10.11 11.36
N GLY A 360 20.22 11.15 11.83
CA GLY A 360 21.14 10.99 12.96
C GLY A 360 22.18 9.91 12.63
N GLY A 361 23.42 10.11 12.91
CA GLY A 361 24.52 9.22 12.54
C GLY A 361 24.24 7.74 12.78
N SER A 362 24.90 6.94 11.98
CA SER A 362 24.95 5.47 11.92
C SER A 362 24.94 4.78 13.26
#